data_cafdbb55f67edc9a2b0a31a33817377e
#
_entry.id   cafdbb55f67edc9a2b0a31a33817377e
#
_cell.length_a   1.000
_cell.length_b   1.000
_cell.length_c   1.000
_cell.angle_alpha   90.00
_cell.angle_beta   90.00
_cell.angle_gamma   90.00
#
_symmetry.space_group_name_H-M   'P 1'
#
loop_
_entity.id
_entity.type
_entity.pdbx_description
1 polymer ?
#
loop_
_entity_poly.entity_id
_entity_poly.type
_entity_poly.pdbx_seq_one_letter_code
_entity_poly.pdbx_strand_id
1 'polypeptide(L)'
;MRLDCISAYLPEQVWSNARVAARLRLERMRLSTKGDGQLSLDQAKLFETGDRWVRRFIGFTERRFCREGEGTIDLAARAARQLIQRSGLAAGDIDAIVVGSVTPSYLYSPPDAALLQNELGIPVWNGPAPRELLGADVSLACSSWATSLLLCYALIRAGLARRIILIGADRMSAAINWRDRSFATVLGDAGTATLCTAVPESEDWFSPSQFWSWLDGSHADTILTPAGGSRRPTPLPQEIEGGEQRLAMDGAQVRKILVPFVGGPAVEAALAKAGWSLGDLDLVALHEANLVLNESIIKMWRERGFRGRVLDAGGRFGNTTSASIPLALALNSEELSIGRKFGVFGFGGGLSACFAFGTIRHPVQAWSNLA
;
A
#
# COMPACT_ATOMS: atom_id res chain seq x y z
N MET A 1 -4.10 -5.03 -21.16
CA MET A 1 -4.59 -5.28 -19.78
C MET A 1 -5.53 -4.19 -19.35
N ARG A 2 -6.64 -4.55 -18.70
CA ARG A 2 -7.56 -3.62 -18.01
C ARG A 2 -7.75 -4.03 -16.56
N LEU A 3 -8.25 -3.11 -15.75
CA LEU A 3 -8.72 -3.37 -14.37
C LEU A 3 -10.24 -3.52 -14.41
N ASP A 4 -10.76 -4.74 -14.23
CA ASP A 4 -12.21 -5.00 -14.32
C ASP A 4 -12.94 -4.60 -13.05
N CYS A 5 -12.39 -4.97 -11.92
CA CYS A 5 -12.99 -4.66 -10.63
C CYS A 5 -11.95 -4.56 -9.52
N ILE A 6 -12.32 -3.82 -8.47
CA ILE A 6 -11.51 -3.61 -7.27
C ILE A 6 -12.39 -3.87 -6.05
N SER A 7 -11.88 -4.63 -5.10
CA SER A 7 -12.52 -4.85 -3.81
C SER A 7 -11.61 -4.41 -2.69
N ALA A 8 -12.15 -3.78 -1.66
CA ALA A 8 -11.44 -3.36 -0.47
C ALA A 8 -12.09 -3.94 0.79
N TYR A 9 -11.27 -4.48 1.68
CA TYR A 9 -11.66 -4.91 3.01
C TYR A 9 -10.90 -4.12 4.06
N LEU A 10 -11.61 -3.56 5.00
CA LEU A 10 -11.10 -2.78 6.12
C LEU A 10 -11.46 -3.46 7.44
N PRO A 11 -10.50 -3.61 8.37
CA PRO A 11 -10.79 -4.14 9.69
C PRO A 11 -11.90 -3.36 10.42
N GLU A 12 -12.64 -4.05 11.26
CA GLU A 12 -13.76 -3.43 11.99
C GLU A 12 -13.33 -2.47 13.09
N GLN A 13 -12.13 -2.67 13.69
CA GLN A 13 -11.68 -1.84 14.79
C GLN A 13 -11.25 -0.44 14.32
N VAL A 14 -12.05 0.56 14.67
CA VAL A 14 -11.72 1.97 14.46
C VAL A 14 -10.82 2.46 15.59
N TRP A 15 -9.69 3.06 15.21
CA TRP A 15 -8.77 3.72 16.12
C TRP A 15 -8.71 5.21 15.84
N SER A 16 -9.38 6.00 16.68
CA SER A 16 -9.26 7.46 16.63
C SER A 16 -7.86 7.93 17.05
N ASN A 17 -7.49 9.15 16.70
CA ASN A 17 -6.25 9.77 17.14
C ASN A 17 -6.15 9.82 18.70
N ALA A 18 -7.28 9.99 19.39
CA ALA A 18 -7.33 9.94 20.84
C ALA A 18 -6.94 8.57 21.39
N ARG A 19 -7.42 7.47 20.76
CA ARG A 19 -7.07 6.09 21.16
C ARG A 19 -5.60 5.79 20.90
N VAL A 20 -5.03 6.25 19.78
CA VAL A 20 -3.59 6.15 19.50
C VAL A 20 -2.77 6.91 20.54
N ALA A 21 -3.15 8.14 20.83
CA ALA A 21 -2.49 8.95 21.85
C ALA A 21 -2.51 8.30 23.24
N ALA A 22 -3.65 7.71 23.63
CA ALA A 22 -3.78 6.97 24.87
C ALA A 22 -2.82 5.76 24.93
N ARG A 23 -2.70 5.01 23.82
CA ARG A 23 -1.76 3.88 23.74
C ARG A 23 -0.30 4.30 23.85
N LEU A 24 0.08 5.39 23.18
CA LEU A 24 1.44 5.98 23.30
C LEU A 24 1.76 6.40 24.73
N ARG A 25 0.78 7.02 25.43
CA ARG A 25 0.94 7.41 26.86
C ARG A 25 1.11 6.20 27.78
N LEU A 26 0.34 5.13 27.56
CA LEU A 26 0.47 3.89 28.34
C LEU A 26 1.85 3.27 28.19
N GLU A 27 2.39 3.23 26.99
CA GLU A 27 3.73 2.69 26.75
C GLU A 27 4.80 3.52 27.47
N ARG A 28 4.66 4.84 27.46
CA ARG A 28 5.55 5.73 28.20
C ARG A 28 5.48 5.50 29.70
N MET A 29 4.27 5.36 30.27
CA MET A 29 4.11 5.08 31.70
C MET A 29 4.82 3.78 32.10
N ARG A 30 4.75 2.75 31.23
CA ARG A 30 5.48 1.49 31.46
C ARG A 30 7.00 1.68 31.46
N LEU A 31 7.52 2.56 30.60
CA LEU A 31 8.95 2.87 30.56
C LEU A 31 9.42 3.65 31.79
N SER A 32 8.64 4.63 32.25
CA SER A 32 8.99 5.44 33.41
C SER A 32 9.00 4.65 34.71
N THR A 33 8.25 3.55 34.81
CA THR A 33 8.26 2.68 36.00
C THR A 33 9.41 1.67 36.01
N LYS A 34 10.13 1.50 34.89
CA LYS A 34 11.24 0.54 34.76
C LYS A 34 12.66 1.14 34.90
N GLY A 35 12.81 2.45 35.03
CA GLY A 35 14.12 3.11 35.07
C GLY A 35 14.12 4.45 35.83
N ASP A 36 15.28 5.07 35.98
CA ASP A 36 15.58 6.25 36.85
C ASP A 36 14.86 7.57 36.49
N GLY A 37 13.66 7.53 36.02
CA GLY A 37 12.75 8.68 35.94
C GLY A 37 13.08 9.77 34.90
N GLN A 38 14.27 9.77 34.30
CA GLN A 38 14.67 10.78 33.33
C GLN A 38 14.29 10.34 31.88
N LEU A 39 13.25 10.95 31.34
CA LEU A 39 12.75 10.68 30.01
C LEU A 39 13.60 11.41 28.97
N SER A 40 13.96 10.73 27.88
CA SER A 40 14.56 11.40 26.74
C SER A 40 13.61 12.45 26.15
N LEU A 41 14.16 13.46 25.45
CA LEU A 41 13.35 14.47 24.74
C LEU A 41 12.34 13.85 23.78
N ASP A 42 12.66 12.73 23.16
CA ASP A 42 11.76 12.02 22.23
C ASP A 42 10.62 11.31 22.97
N GLN A 43 10.90 10.79 24.16
CA GLN A 43 9.86 10.25 25.04
C GLN A 43 8.95 11.36 25.58
N ALA A 44 9.45 12.57 25.80
CA ALA A 44 8.63 13.73 26.18
C ALA A 44 7.63 14.10 25.09
N LYS A 45 8.02 14.04 23.80
CA LYS A 45 7.16 14.33 22.65
C LYS A 45 5.96 13.40 22.52
N LEU A 46 6.00 12.18 23.07
CA LEU A 46 4.84 11.27 23.05
C LEU A 46 3.63 11.83 23.78
N PHE A 47 3.80 12.70 24.78
CA PHE A 47 2.68 13.30 25.50
C PHE A 47 1.98 14.40 24.73
N GLU A 48 2.70 15.11 23.87
CA GLU A 48 2.15 16.17 23.05
C GLU A 48 1.36 15.62 21.86
N THR A 49 1.46 14.29 21.61
CA THR A 49 0.78 13.61 20.52
C THR A 49 -0.70 13.45 20.86
N GLY A 50 -1.53 14.27 20.26
CA GLY A 50 -2.98 14.24 20.38
C GLY A 50 -3.66 14.45 19.03
N ASP A 51 -5.00 14.44 18.98
CA ASP A 51 -5.77 14.60 17.74
C ASP A 51 -5.36 15.86 16.97
N ARG A 52 -5.22 17.00 17.66
CA ARG A 52 -4.82 18.28 17.03
C ARG A 52 -3.43 18.19 16.38
N TRP A 53 -2.49 17.48 17.02
CA TRP A 53 -1.15 17.29 16.48
C TRP A 53 -1.18 16.39 15.23
N VAL A 54 -1.88 15.24 15.32
CA VAL A 54 -1.97 14.29 14.19
C VAL A 54 -2.64 14.97 12.98
N ARG A 55 -3.76 15.65 13.16
CA ARG A 55 -4.43 16.37 12.07
C ARG A 55 -3.54 17.42 11.42
N ARG A 56 -2.77 18.17 12.23
CA ARG A 56 -1.90 19.24 11.73
C ARG A 56 -0.69 18.74 10.94
N PHE A 57 -0.05 17.65 11.38
CA PHE A 57 1.25 17.20 10.84
C PHE A 57 1.16 15.96 9.98
N ILE A 58 0.08 15.19 10.12
CA ILE A 58 -0.13 13.92 9.43
C ILE A 58 -1.38 13.99 8.52
N GLY A 59 -2.47 14.61 9.01
CA GLY A 59 -3.72 14.79 8.28
C GLY A 59 -4.78 13.72 8.57
N PHE A 60 -4.41 12.53 9.06
CA PHE A 60 -5.36 11.45 9.33
C PHE A 60 -6.27 11.73 10.53
N THR A 61 -7.52 11.29 10.43
CA THR A 61 -8.53 11.43 11.49
C THR A 61 -8.68 10.16 12.32
N GLU A 62 -8.61 9.03 11.67
CA GLU A 62 -8.70 7.69 12.25
C GLU A 62 -7.94 6.67 11.38
N ARG A 63 -7.86 5.42 11.83
CA ARG A 63 -7.36 4.28 11.08
C ARG A 63 -8.11 3.04 11.49
N ARG A 64 -7.91 1.97 10.73
CA ARG A 64 -8.43 0.64 11.05
C ARG A 64 -7.28 -0.25 11.48
N PHE A 65 -7.49 -1.04 12.52
CA PHE A 65 -6.55 -2.06 12.97
C PHE A 65 -7.21 -3.42 13.05
N CYS A 66 -6.46 -4.43 12.65
CA CYS A 66 -6.84 -5.83 12.82
C CYS A 66 -7.06 -6.18 14.28
N ARG A 67 -7.93 -7.15 14.52
CA ARG A 67 -8.05 -7.81 15.82
C ARG A 67 -6.83 -8.71 16.04
N GLU A 68 -6.66 -9.13 17.28
CA GLU A 68 -5.72 -10.19 17.60
C GLU A 68 -6.10 -11.47 16.80
N GLY A 69 -5.09 -12.13 16.23
CA GLY A 69 -5.28 -13.30 15.38
C GLY A 69 -5.58 -13.00 13.90
N GLU A 70 -5.94 -11.78 13.51
CA GLU A 70 -6.08 -11.41 12.10
C GLU A 70 -4.72 -10.99 11.53
N GLY A 71 -4.35 -11.52 10.37
CA GLY A 71 -3.10 -11.23 9.65
C GLY A 71 -3.34 -10.59 8.29
N THR A 72 -2.25 -10.35 7.57
CA THR A 72 -2.30 -9.83 6.20
C THR A 72 -3.08 -10.75 5.27
N ILE A 73 -2.93 -12.07 5.44
CA ILE A 73 -3.67 -13.05 4.65
C ILE A 73 -5.19 -12.96 4.86
N ASP A 74 -5.67 -12.67 6.07
CA ASP A 74 -7.10 -12.54 6.33
C ASP A 74 -7.68 -11.32 5.60
N LEU A 75 -6.95 -10.20 5.59
CA LEU A 75 -7.32 -9.00 4.86
C LEU A 75 -7.38 -9.27 3.35
N ALA A 76 -6.34 -9.90 2.81
CA ALA A 76 -6.24 -10.28 1.40
C ALA A 76 -7.36 -11.24 0.98
N ALA A 77 -7.59 -12.29 1.76
CA ALA A 77 -8.60 -13.31 1.47
C ALA A 77 -10.01 -12.73 1.48
N ARG A 78 -10.34 -11.86 2.45
CA ARG A 78 -11.67 -11.23 2.51
C ARG A 78 -11.92 -10.30 1.32
N ALA A 79 -10.92 -9.48 0.94
CA ALA A 79 -11.02 -8.64 -0.24
C ALA A 79 -11.16 -9.49 -1.53
N ALA A 80 -10.35 -10.54 -1.68
CA ALA A 80 -10.38 -11.41 -2.86
C ALA A 80 -11.67 -12.23 -2.95
N ARG A 81 -12.19 -12.77 -1.85
CA ARG A 81 -13.49 -13.48 -1.82
C ARG A 81 -14.63 -12.55 -2.24
N GLN A 82 -14.66 -11.32 -1.73
CA GLN A 82 -15.65 -10.32 -2.13
C GLN A 82 -15.57 -10.02 -3.63
N LEU A 83 -14.35 -9.86 -4.16
CA LEU A 83 -14.11 -9.64 -5.59
C LEU A 83 -14.66 -10.80 -6.42
N ILE A 84 -14.30 -12.05 -6.11
CA ILE A 84 -14.72 -13.25 -6.84
C ILE A 84 -16.26 -13.38 -6.81
N GLN A 85 -16.88 -13.26 -5.63
CA GLN A 85 -18.32 -13.35 -5.47
C GLN A 85 -19.08 -12.28 -6.26
N ARG A 86 -18.60 -11.05 -6.25
CA ARG A 86 -19.28 -9.90 -6.88
C ARG A 86 -19.04 -9.83 -8.40
N SER A 87 -17.89 -10.32 -8.87
CA SER A 87 -17.56 -10.34 -10.31
C SER A 87 -18.20 -11.54 -11.04
N GLY A 88 -18.71 -12.53 -10.32
CA GLY A 88 -19.24 -13.77 -10.92
C GLY A 88 -18.16 -14.71 -11.47
N LEU A 89 -16.89 -14.48 -11.15
CA LEU A 89 -15.78 -15.36 -11.53
C LEU A 89 -15.85 -16.68 -10.78
N ALA A 90 -15.54 -17.78 -11.48
CA ALA A 90 -15.20 -19.02 -10.79
C ALA A 90 -13.73 -18.97 -10.33
N ALA A 91 -13.42 -19.58 -9.18
CA ALA A 91 -12.03 -19.68 -8.71
C ALA A 91 -11.10 -20.34 -9.75
N GLY A 92 -11.64 -21.26 -10.54
CA GLY A 92 -10.92 -21.91 -11.66
C GLY A 92 -10.60 -20.99 -12.85
N ASP A 93 -11.15 -19.80 -12.92
CA ASP A 93 -10.85 -18.83 -13.99
C ASP A 93 -9.57 -18.02 -13.74
N ILE A 94 -8.98 -18.10 -12.55
CA ILE A 94 -7.84 -17.30 -12.11
C ILE A 94 -6.55 -18.02 -12.53
N ASP A 95 -5.70 -17.35 -13.31
CA ASP A 95 -4.45 -17.90 -13.83
C ASP A 95 -3.23 -17.52 -12.99
N ALA A 96 -3.34 -16.43 -12.22
CA ALA A 96 -2.25 -15.97 -11.37
C ALA A 96 -2.73 -15.21 -10.14
N ILE A 97 -1.93 -15.26 -9.08
CA ILE A 97 -2.06 -14.47 -7.86
C ILE A 97 -0.77 -13.67 -7.68
N VAL A 98 -0.87 -12.35 -7.61
CA VAL A 98 0.26 -11.48 -7.31
C VAL A 98 -0.05 -10.68 -6.06
N VAL A 99 0.78 -10.82 -5.04
CA VAL A 99 0.59 -10.17 -3.74
C VAL A 99 1.64 -9.07 -3.56
N GLY A 100 1.19 -7.83 -3.46
CA GLY A 100 2.02 -6.70 -3.02
C GLY A 100 1.84 -6.47 -1.52
N SER A 101 2.89 -6.70 -0.74
CA SER A 101 2.83 -6.54 0.72
C SER A 101 4.20 -6.23 1.31
N VAL A 102 4.23 -5.58 2.49
CA VAL A 102 5.43 -5.38 3.32
C VAL A 102 5.33 -6.08 4.67
N THR A 103 4.14 -6.62 4.98
CA THR A 103 3.87 -7.36 6.21
C THR A 103 3.37 -8.77 5.87
N PRO A 104 4.23 -9.64 5.30
CA PRO A 104 3.83 -10.99 4.95
C PRO A 104 3.32 -11.74 6.19
N SER A 105 2.40 -12.67 5.98
CA SER A 105 1.81 -13.47 7.08
C SER A 105 2.86 -14.30 7.81
N TYR A 106 3.88 -14.76 7.09
CA TYR A 106 5.03 -15.48 7.64
C TYR A 106 6.34 -14.83 7.14
N LEU A 107 7.33 -14.75 8.02
CA LEU A 107 8.58 -14.02 7.72
C LEU A 107 9.35 -14.60 6.52
N TYR A 108 9.40 -15.93 6.39
CA TYR A 108 10.17 -16.57 5.32
C TYR A 108 9.33 -17.47 4.41
N SER A 109 8.39 -18.24 4.98
CA SER A 109 7.59 -19.24 4.26
C SER A 109 6.41 -19.68 5.10
N PRO A 110 5.26 -20.01 4.48
CA PRO A 110 4.95 -19.97 3.05
C PRO A 110 4.70 -18.55 2.51
N PRO A 111 4.78 -18.31 1.17
CA PRO A 111 4.40 -17.05 0.57
C PRO A 111 2.87 -16.82 0.68
N ASP A 112 2.46 -15.55 0.77
CA ASP A 112 1.03 -15.19 0.89
C ASP A 112 0.22 -15.60 -0.36
N ALA A 113 0.83 -15.61 -1.54
CA ALA A 113 0.19 -16.10 -2.76
C ALA A 113 -0.24 -17.57 -2.66
N ALA A 114 0.58 -18.43 -2.03
CA ALA A 114 0.23 -19.85 -1.81
C ALA A 114 -0.87 -20.00 -0.75
N LEU A 115 -0.81 -19.23 0.33
CA LEU A 115 -1.86 -19.21 1.34
C LEU A 115 -3.19 -18.78 0.73
N LEU A 116 -3.15 -17.72 -0.08
CA LEU A 116 -4.34 -17.16 -0.71
C LEU A 116 -4.96 -18.11 -1.73
N GLN A 117 -4.15 -18.87 -2.47
CA GLN A 117 -4.64 -19.92 -3.35
C GLN A 117 -5.54 -20.92 -2.59
N ASN A 118 -5.08 -21.38 -1.45
CA ASN A 118 -5.83 -22.31 -0.59
C ASN A 118 -7.08 -21.65 0.01
N GLU A 119 -6.94 -20.44 0.55
CA GLU A 119 -8.04 -19.68 1.14
C GLU A 119 -9.18 -19.37 0.16
N LEU A 120 -8.88 -19.22 -1.12
CA LEU A 120 -9.83 -18.95 -2.19
C LEU A 120 -10.36 -20.24 -2.85
N GLY A 121 -9.83 -21.40 -2.49
CA GLY A 121 -10.21 -22.67 -3.12
C GLY A 121 -9.89 -22.71 -4.62
N ILE A 122 -8.81 -22.02 -5.05
CA ILE A 122 -8.41 -22.06 -6.46
C ILE A 122 -7.88 -23.46 -6.75
N PRO A 123 -8.45 -24.17 -7.74
CA PRO A 123 -8.09 -25.56 -7.99
C PRO A 123 -6.65 -25.67 -8.51
N VAL A 124 -5.91 -26.66 -7.98
CA VAL A 124 -4.54 -27.00 -8.40
C VAL A 124 -4.48 -28.18 -9.35
N TRP A 125 -5.65 -28.79 -9.63
CA TRP A 125 -5.83 -29.90 -10.55
C TRP A 125 -6.88 -29.60 -11.61
N ASN A 126 -6.66 -30.09 -12.82
CA ASN A 126 -7.63 -30.12 -13.91
C ASN A 126 -7.84 -31.58 -14.34
N GLY A 127 -8.83 -32.26 -13.75
CA GLY A 127 -8.94 -33.70 -13.83
C GLY A 127 -7.71 -34.38 -13.20
N PRO A 128 -7.04 -35.32 -13.92
CA PRO A 128 -5.85 -36.00 -13.39
C PRO A 128 -4.54 -35.20 -13.53
N ALA A 129 -4.53 -34.09 -14.27
CA ALA A 129 -3.36 -33.29 -14.53
C ALA A 129 -3.21 -32.11 -13.57
N PRO A 130 -1.99 -31.71 -13.16
CA PRO A 130 -1.79 -30.48 -12.44
C PRO A 130 -2.20 -29.27 -13.31
N ARG A 131 -2.84 -28.30 -12.68
CA ARG A 131 -3.22 -27.03 -13.31
C ARG A 131 -2.07 -26.02 -13.17
N GLU A 132 -1.75 -25.35 -14.25
CA GLU A 132 -0.81 -24.23 -14.19
C GLU A 132 -1.46 -23.06 -13.44
N LEU A 133 -0.79 -22.55 -12.42
CA LEU A 133 -1.18 -21.39 -11.62
C LEU A 133 0.09 -20.67 -11.17
N LEU A 134 0.24 -19.41 -11.56
CA LEU A 134 1.39 -18.60 -11.16
C LEU A 134 1.10 -17.90 -9.83
N GLY A 135 2.05 -17.93 -8.89
CA GLY A 135 2.01 -17.19 -7.63
C GLY A 135 3.27 -16.35 -7.46
N ALA A 136 3.12 -15.09 -7.02
CA ALA A 136 4.25 -14.22 -6.71
C ALA A 136 3.93 -13.26 -5.56
N ASP A 137 4.87 -13.14 -4.61
CA ASP A 137 4.86 -12.08 -3.59
C ASP A 137 5.88 -11.00 -3.97
N VAL A 138 5.47 -9.74 -3.92
CA VAL A 138 6.28 -8.57 -4.27
C VAL A 138 6.40 -7.66 -3.06
N SER A 139 7.62 -7.45 -2.57
CA SER A 139 7.90 -6.55 -1.47
C SER A 139 8.80 -5.41 -1.91
N LEU A 140 8.21 -4.23 -2.10
CA LEU A 140 8.91 -3.00 -2.47
C LEU A 140 8.33 -1.80 -1.70
N ALA A 141 8.22 -1.95 -0.39
CA ALA A 141 7.63 -0.99 0.53
C ALA A 141 6.26 -0.47 0.01
N CYS A 142 5.99 0.83 0.14
CA CYS A 142 4.72 1.42 -0.26
C CYS A 142 4.49 1.46 -1.79
N SER A 143 5.50 1.11 -2.61
CA SER A 143 5.35 0.96 -4.07
C SER A 143 5.00 -0.48 -4.50
N SER A 144 4.84 -1.43 -3.55
CA SER A 144 4.60 -2.85 -3.84
C SER A 144 3.41 -3.07 -4.78
N TRP A 145 2.25 -2.44 -4.53
CA TRP A 145 1.09 -2.62 -5.40
C TRP A 145 1.31 -2.07 -6.82
N ALA A 146 1.89 -0.88 -6.96
CA ALA A 146 2.16 -0.30 -8.29
C ALA A 146 3.21 -1.12 -9.06
N THR A 147 4.23 -1.66 -8.37
CA THR A 147 5.20 -2.59 -8.96
C THR A 147 4.55 -3.91 -9.34
N SER A 148 3.64 -4.42 -8.51
CA SER A 148 2.86 -5.63 -8.82
C SER A 148 1.93 -5.41 -10.00
N LEU A 149 1.36 -4.20 -10.19
CA LEU A 149 0.58 -3.84 -11.36
C LEU A 149 1.42 -3.90 -12.65
N LEU A 150 2.67 -3.41 -12.60
CA LEU A 150 3.63 -3.56 -13.70
C LEU A 150 3.91 -5.05 -13.99
N LEU A 151 4.10 -5.88 -12.94
CA LEU A 151 4.31 -7.32 -13.11
C LEU A 151 3.08 -7.99 -13.75
N CYS A 152 1.87 -7.68 -13.30
CA CYS A 152 0.64 -8.19 -13.92
C CYS A 152 0.54 -7.81 -15.40
N TYR A 153 0.87 -6.57 -15.74
CA TYR A 153 0.93 -6.12 -17.13
C TYR A 153 1.94 -6.94 -17.94
N ALA A 154 3.14 -7.15 -17.42
CA ALA A 154 4.18 -7.94 -18.08
C ALA A 154 3.77 -9.40 -18.30
N LEU A 155 3.18 -10.06 -17.30
CA LEU A 155 2.69 -11.43 -17.39
C LEU A 155 1.58 -11.59 -18.44
N ILE A 156 0.64 -10.65 -18.48
CA ILE A 156 -0.43 -10.65 -19.48
C ILE A 156 0.13 -10.40 -20.88
N ARG A 157 1.04 -9.46 -21.05
CA ARG A 157 1.66 -9.17 -22.38
C ARG A 157 2.55 -10.30 -22.87
N ALA A 158 3.17 -11.06 -21.97
CA ALA A 158 3.94 -12.26 -22.30
C ALA A 158 3.04 -13.48 -22.60
N GLY A 159 1.72 -13.38 -22.41
CA GLY A 159 0.79 -14.49 -22.61
C GLY A 159 0.83 -15.57 -21.50
N LEU A 160 1.47 -15.28 -20.37
CA LEU A 160 1.63 -16.21 -19.24
C LEU A 160 0.40 -16.28 -18.33
N ALA A 161 -0.47 -15.28 -18.37
CA ALA A 161 -1.71 -15.24 -17.62
C ALA A 161 -2.75 -14.37 -18.36
N ARG A 162 -4.04 -14.66 -18.16
CA ARG A 162 -5.15 -13.89 -18.73
C ARG A 162 -5.98 -13.19 -17.66
N ARG A 163 -6.11 -13.80 -16.47
CA ARG A 163 -6.84 -13.25 -15.32
C ARG A 163 -5.98 -13.37 -14.08
N ILE A 164 -5.56 -12.23 -13.56
CA ILE A 164 -4.68 -12.13 -12.40
C ILE A 164 -5.44 -11.44 -11.27
N ILE A 165 -5.46 -12.05 -10.09
CA ILE A 165 -5.83 -11.33 -8.87
C ILE A 165 -4.57 -10.65 -8.33
N LEU A 166 -4.58 -9.32 -8.38
CA LEU A 166 -3.57 -8.47 -7.78
C LEU A 166 -4.02 -8.03 -6.38
N ILE A 167 -3.27 -8.40 -5.38
CA ILE A 167 -3.49 -8.04 -3.98
C ILE A 167 -2.62 -6.85 -3.59
N GLY A 168 -3.21 -5.93 -2.80
CA GLY A 168 -2.48 -4.98 -1.96
C GLY A 168 -2.99 -5.14 -0.54
N ALA A 169 -2.21 -5.73 0.36
CA ALA A 169 -2.66 -5.99 1.72
C ALA A 169 -1.54 -5.86 2.72
N ASP A 170 -1.81 -5.17 3.84
CA ASP A 170 -0.84 -5.02 4.92
C ASP A 170 -1.52 -4.91 6.28
N ARG A 171 -1.00 -5.66 7.27
CA ARG A 171 -1.26 -5.47 8.69
C ARG A 171 -0.19 -4.59 9.30
N MET A 172 -0.23 -3.30 9.01
CA MET A 172 0.79 -2.36 9.45
C MET A 172 0.79 -2.11 10.97
N SER A 173 -0.35 -2.37 11.64
CA SER A 173 -0.43 -2.30 13.10
C SER A 173 0.54 -3.26 13.80
N ALA A 174 0.90 -4.39 13.15
CA ALA A 174 1.90 -5.33 13.64
C ALA A 174 3.33 -4.78 13.61
N ALA A 175 3.61 -3.82 12.73
CA ALA A 175 4.94 -3.23 12.56
C ALA A 175 5.17 -1.96 13.40
N ILE A 176 4.16 -1.48 14.14
CA ILE A 176 4.24 -0.25 14.94
C ILE A 176 5.18 -0.43 16.14
N ASN A 177 6.17 0.44 16.24
CA ASN A 177 6.87 0.71 17.50
C ASN A 177 6.07 1.74 18.32
N TRP A 178 5.40 1.30 19.39
CA TRP A 178 4.59 2.19 20.23
C TRP A 178 5.42 3.14 21.11
N ARG A 179 6.75 3.04 21.06
CA ARG A 179 7.70 3.99 21.66
C ARG A 179 8.05 5.13 20.73
N ASP A 180 7.69 5.01 19.44
CA ASP A 180 7.92 6.00 18.41
C ASP A 180 6.58 6.48 17.84
N ARG A 181 6.31 7.78 17.93
CA ARG A 181 5.10 8.38 17.36
C ARG A 181 5.11 8.46 15.85
N SER A 182 6.28 8.36 15.20
CA SER A 182 6.45 8.57 13.76
C SER A 182 5.55 7.65 12.95
N PHE A 183 5.53 6.35 13.27
CA PHE A 183 4.66 5.39 12.62
C PHE A 183 3.32 5.15 13.34
N ALA A 184 3.31 5.24 14.68
CA ALA A 184 2.10 4.96 15.46
C ALA A 184 0.92 5.88 15.10
N THR A 185 1.19 7.12 14.68
CA THR A 185 0.18 8.09 14.28
C THR A 185 -0.21 8.01 12.80
N VAL A 186 0.54 7.24 12.00
CA VAL A 186 0.42 7.20 10.54
C VAL A 186 -0.23 5.91 10.05
N LEU A 187 0.22 4.75 10.53
CA LEU A 187 -0.10 3.46 9.95
C LEU A 187 -1.55 3.01 10.17
N GLY A 188 -2.07 2.24 9.22
CA GLY A 188 -3.37 1.58 9.26
C GLY A 188 -3.35 0.26 8.50
N ASP A 189 -4.30 -0.62 8.77
CA ASP A 189 -4.43 -1.94 8.16
C ASP A 189 -5.53 -1.94 7.09
N ALA A 190 -5.29 -2.59 5.96
CA ALA A 190 -6.27 -2.81 4.91
C ALA A 190 -5.86 -3.96 4.00
N GLY A 191 -6.84 -4.55 3.31
CA GLY A 191 -6.63 -5.48 2.21
C GLY A 191 -7.45 -5.06 1.00
N THR A 192 -6.86 -5.23 -0.19
CA THR A 192 -7.51 -4.95 -1.47
C THR A 192 -7.24 -6.08 -2.45
N ALA A 193 -8.16 -6.29 -3.36
CA ALA A 193 -7.99 -7.19 -4.50
C ALA A 193 -8.43 -6.46 -5.77
N THR A 194 -7.64 -6.59 -6.83
CA THR A 194 -7.91 -6.01 -8.15
C THR A 194 -7.86 -7.12 -9.19
N LEU A 195 -8.87 -7.22 -10.03
CA LEU A 195 -8.87 -8.14 -11.15
C LEU A 195 -8.23 -7.46 -12.37
N CYS A 196 -7.07 -7.97 -12.76
CA CYS A 196 -6.37 -7.59 -13.99
C CYS A 196 -6.68 -8.62 -15.09
N THR A 197 -7.24 -8.17 -16.22
CA THR A 197 -7.68 -9.06 -17.31
C THR A 197 -6.98 -8.71 -18.62
N ALA A 198 -6.60 -9.75 -19.34
CA ALA A 198 -6.10 -9.64 -20.71
C ALA A 198 -7.20 -9.14 -21.64
N VAL A 199 -6.89 -8.18 -22.48
CA VAL A 199 -7.77 -7.64 -23.51
C VAL A 199 -7.00 -7.47 -24.83
N PRO A 200 -7.69 -7.33 -25.97
CA PRO A 200 -7.05 -6.91 -27.21
C PRO A 200 -6.26 -5.61 -27.02
N GLU A 201 -5.19 -5.43 -27.77
CA GLU A 201 -4.29 -4.27 -27.62
C GLU A 201 -5.01 -2.92 -27.81
N SER A 202 -6.02 -2.87 -28.66
CA SER A 202 -6.87 -1.68 -28.86
C SER A 202 -7.68 -1.26 -27.63
N GLU A 203 -7.89 -2.18 -26.70
CA GLU A 203 -8.64 -1.99 -25.46
C GLU A 203 -7.73 -1.87 -24.22
N ASP A 204 -6.42 -1.97 -24.39
CA ASP A 204 -5.45 -1.85 -23.29
C ASP A 204 -5.57 -0.48 -22.62
N TRP A 205 -5.56 -0.50 -21.29
CA TRP A 205 -5.49 0.72 -20.49
C TRP A 205 -4.08 1.29 -20.42
N PHE A 206 -3.09 0.41 -20.57
CA PHE A 206 -1.68 0.71 -20.37
C PHE A 206 -0.86 0.34 -21.61
N SER A 207 0.28 0.99 -21.78
CA SER A 207 1.34 0.60 -22.70
C SER A 207 2.68 0.51 -21.94
N PRO A 208 3.71 -0.14 -22.48
CA PRO A 208 5.00 -0.27 -21.79
C PRO A 208 5.63 1.09 -21.40
N SER A 209 5.45 2.11 -22.23
CA SER A 209 5.96 3.46 -21.97
C SER A 209 5.27 4.17 -20.80
N GLN A 210 4.07 3.71 -20.42
CA GLN A 210 3.27 4.28 -19.34
C GLN A 210 3.60 3.72 -17.96
N PHE A 211 4.61 2.84 -17.85
CA PHE A 211 5.16 2.41 -16.57
C PHE A 211 6.56 3.00 -16.36
N TRP A 212 6.77 3.53 -15.17
CA TRP A 212 8.05 4.05 -14.75
C TRP A 212 8.37 3.57 -13.33
N SER A 213 9.59 3.09 -13.13
CA SER A 213 10.05 2.62 -11.82
C SER A 213 11.46 3.13 -11.52
N TRP A 214 11.72 3.36 -10.24
CA TRP A 214 12.99 3.83 -9.72
C TRP A 214 13.29 3.20 -8.37
N LEU A 215 14.56 2.93 -8.12
CA LEU A 215 15.07 2.35 -6.90
C LEU A 215 16.41 3.00 -6.54
N ASP A 216 16.52 3.46 -5.29
CA ASP A 216 17.75 4.03 -4.73
C ASP A 216 18.04 3.44 -3.35
N GLY A 217 18.96 2.50 -3.29
CA GLY A 217 19.39 1.84 -2.06
C GLY A 217 20.34 2.68 -1.20
N SER A 218 20.81 3.85 -1.66
CA SER A 218 21.70 4.71 -0.89
C SER A 218 21.06 5.32 0.36
N HIS A 219 19.71 5.30 0.41
CA HIS A 219 18.89 5.79 1.52
C HIS A 219 18.03 4.69 2.16
N ALA A 220 18.44 3.42 2.03
CA ALA A 220 17.67 2.28 2.55
C ALA A 220 17.51 2.27 4.07
N ASP A 221 18.39 2.94 4.79
CA ASP A 221 18.37 3.10 6.24
C ASP A 221 17.34 4.12 6.76
N THR A 222 16.78 4.95 5.89
CA THR A 222 15.77 5.95 6.29
C THR A 222 14.46 5.35 6.77
N ILE A 223 14.10 4.15 6.27
CA ILE A 223 12.97 3.34 6.73
C ILE A 223 13.42 1.90 6.77
N LEU A 224 13.53 1.32 7.96
CA LEU A 224 13.95 -0.08 8.12
C LEU A 224 13.34 -0.72 9.36
N THR A 225 13.36 -2.06 9.38
CA THR A 225 13.19 -2.86 10.59
C THR A 225 14.57 -3.39 10.98
N PRO A 226 15.18 -2.90 12.08
CA PRO A 226 16.59 -3.18 12.38
C PRO A 226 16.92 -4.65 12.63
N ALA A 227 15.96 -5.43 13.18
CA ALA A 227 16.17 -6.84 13.54
C ALA A 227 14.99 -7.72 13.13
N GLY A 228 15.21 -9.04 13.07
CA GLY A 228 14.22 -10.05 12.69
C GLY A 228 14.39 -10.58 11.26
N GLY A 229 15.16 -9.89 10.39
CA GLY A 229 15.51 -10.38 9.06
C GLY A 229 16.79 -11.19 9.05
N SER A 230 17.17 -11.73 7.88
CA SER A 230 18.36 -12.62 7.73
C SER A 230 19.68 -11.94 8.11
N ARG A 231 19.77 -10.63 8.01
CA ARG A 231 20.97 -9.86 8.41
C ARG A 231 21.15 -9.82 9.94
N ARG A 232 20.06 -9.88 10.71
CA ARG A 232 20.04 -9.90 12.17
C ARG A 232 18.85 -10.75 12.64
N PRO A 233 18.95 -12.09 12.54
CA PRO A 233 17.79 -12.98 12.64
C PRO A 233 17.27 -13.14 14.07
N THR A 234 18.15 -13.06 15.07
CA THR A 234 17.78 -13.26 16.49
C THR A 234 18.13 -12.00 17.27
N PRO A 235 17.17 -11.12 17.51
CA PRO A 235 17.40 -9.94 18.35
C PRO A 235 17.57 -10.35 19.82
N LEU A 236 18.41 -9.62 20.55
CA LEU A 236 18.59 -9.78 21.99
C LEU A 236 17.33 -9.31 22.74
N PRO A 237 17.06 -9.80 23.99
CA PRO A 237 15.89 -9.39 24.75
C PRO A 237 15.74 -7.87 24.90
N GLN A 238 16.83 -7.14 25.15
CA GLN A 238 16.83 -5.67 25.24
C GLN A 238 16.49 -4.98 23.92
N GLU A 239 16.81 -5.59 22.77
CA GLU A 239 16.50 -5.08 21.43
C GLU A 239 15.01 -5.29 21.11
N ILE A 240 14.43 -6.41 21.54
CA ILE A 240 12.99 -6.67 21.48
C ILE A 240 12.27 -5.63 22.34
N GLU A 241 12.74 -5.39 23.58
CA GLU A 241 12.21 -4.34 24.43
C GLU A 241 12.40 -2.96 23.81
N GLY A 242 13.50 -2.69 23.11
CA GLY A 242 13.77 -1.46 22.36
C GLY A 242 12.83 -1.25 21.17
N GLY A 243 12.19 -2.31 20.68
CA GLY A 243 11.32 -2.28 19.52
C GLY A 243 12.06 -2.40 18.20
N GLU A 244 13.28 -2.94 18.19
CA GLU A 244 14.10 -3.10 16.98
C GLU A 244 13.53 -4.09 15.95
N GLN A 245 12.54 -4.92 16.34
CA GLN A 245 11.73 -5.72 15.43
C GLN A 245 10.55 -4.96 14.81
N ARG A 246 10.50 -3.66 14.99
CA ARG A 246 9.45 -2.78 14.48
C ARG A 246 10.04 -1.78 13.49
N LEU A 247 9.17 -1.20 12.68
CA LEU A 247 9.59 -0.17 11.74
C LEU A 247 10.13 1.06 12.47
N ALA A 248 11.28 1.54 12.00
CA ALA A 248 11.87 2.80 12.37
C ALA A 248 11.97 3.71 11.13
N MET A 249 11.83 5.03 11.31
CA MET A 249 11.86 5.99 10.20
C MET A 249 12.51 7.31 10.63
N ASP A 250 13.43 7.79 9.80
CA ASP A 250 13.78 9.20 9.78
C ASP A 250 12.81 9.97 8.88
N GLY A 251 11.67 10.38 9.45
CA GLY A 251 10.62 11.05 8.70
C GLY A 251 11.03 12.41 8.13
N ALA A 252 12.01 13.09 8.74
CA ALA A 252 12.55 14.35 8.25
C ALA A 252 13.37 14.14 6.96
N GLN A 253 14.22 13.12 6.96
CA GLN A 253 15.02 12.72 5.80
C GLN A 253 14.13 12.22 4.66
N VAL A 254 13.18 11.34 4.95
CA VAL A 254 12.19 10.85 3.97
C VAL A 254 11.46 12.01 3.30
N ARG A 255 10.95 12.98 4.08
CA ARG A 255 10.29 14.17 3.54
C ARG A 255 11.22 15.01 2.67
N LYS A 256 12.45 15.24 3.11
CA LYS A 256 13.46 16.04 2.41
C LYS A 256 13.81 15.46 1.04
N ILE A 257 13.81 14.14 0.90
CA ILE A 257 14.16 13.43 -0.34
C ILE A 257 12.92 13.22 -1.21
N LEU A 258 11.88 12.57 -0.70
CA LEU A 258 10.76 12.12 -1.52
C LEU A 258 9.86 13.25 -2.00
N VAL A 259 9.61 14.30 -1.20
CA VAL A 259 8.70 15.37 -1.63
C VAL A 259 9.21 16.10 -2.87
N PRO A 260 10.45 16.63 -2.91
CA PRO A 260 10.95 17.29 -4.11
C PRO A 260 11.16 16.31 -5.27
N PHE A 261 11.54 15.05 -5.00
CA PHE A 261 11.76 14.03 -6.01
C PHE A 261 10.46 13.64 -6.73
N VAL A 262 9.44 13.25 -5.99
CA VAL A 262 8.13 12.86 -6.55
C VAL A 262 7.38 14.08 -7.09
N GLY A 263 7.52 15.24 -6.44
CA GLY A 263 6.90 16.50 -6.87
C GLY A 263 7.50 17.12 -8.12
N GLY A 264 8.70 16.69 -8.55
CA GLY A 264 9.46 17.24 -9.68
C GLY A 264 10.04 16.18 -10.60
N PRO A 265 11.35 15.86 -10.49
CA PRO A 265 12.06 15.09 -11.52
C PRO A 265 11.49 13.69 -11.77
N ALA A 266 10.95 13.00 -10.77
CA ALA A 266 10.39 11.67 -10.95
C ALA A 266 9.12 11.69 -11.80
N VAL A 267 8.18 12.58 -11.49
CA VAL A 267 6.92 12.70 -12.25
C VAL A 267 7.19 13.22 -13.66
N GLU A 268 8.13 14.15 -13.82
CA GLU A 268 8.51 14.68 -15.14
C GLU A 268 9.14 13.60 -16.03
N ALA A 269 10.09 12.82 -15.51
CA ALA A 269 10.71 11.72 -16.24
C ALA A 269 9.69 10.64 -16.62
N ALA A 270 8.79 10.30 -15.71
CA ALA A 270 7.77 9.29 -15.92
C ALA A 270 6.75 9.72 -17.00
N LEU A 271 6.28 10.96 -16.94
CA LEU A 271 5.34 11.52 -17.92
C LEU A 271 6.00 11.71 -19.30
N ALA A 272 7.24 12.18 -19.34
CA ALA A 272 8.01 12.29 -20.59
C ALA A 272 8.13 10.93 -21.28
N LYS A 273 8.43 9.84 -20.54
CA LYS A 273 8.45 8.47 -21.07
C LYS A 273 7.09 8.05 -21.62
N ALA A 274 6.00 8.47 -20.99
CA ALA A 274 4.63 8.17 -21.45
C ALA A 274 4.18 9.05 -22.63
N GLY A 275 4.92 10.08 -22.99
CA GLY A 275 4.51 11.09 -23.97
C GLY A 275 3.39 12.00 -23.46
N TRP A 276 3.29 12.18 -22.14
CA TRP A 276 2.26 12.96 -21.45
C TRP A 276 2.87 14.09 -20.62
N SER A 277 2.03 14.99 -20.18
CA SER A 277 2.31 16.05 -19.21
C SER A 277 1.40 15.94 -18.00
N LEU A 278 1.67 16.69 -16.93
CA LEU A 278 0.77 16.78 -15.77
C LEU A 278 -0.61 17.31 -16.14
N GLY A 279 -0.71 18.17 -17.16
CA GLY A 279 -1.97 18.71 -17.67
C GLY A 279 -2.84 17.67 -18.38
N ASP A 280 -2.27 16.54 -18.81
CA ASP A 280 -3.02 15.44 -19.44
C ASP A 280 -3.74 14.52 -18.44
N LEU A 281 -3.38 14.58 -17.16
CA LEU A 281 -3.97 13.72 -16.14
C LEU A 281 -5.29 14.28 -15.62
N ASP A 282 -6.38 13.57 -15.86
CA ASP A 282 -7.70 13.86 -15.30
C ASP A 282 -7.81 13.41 -13.85
N LEU A 283 -7.18 12.28 -13.52
CA LEU A 283 -7.25 11.63 -12.21
C LEU A 283 -5.87 11.19 -11.76
N VAL A 284 -5.60 11.33 -10.46
CA VAL A 284 -4.40 10.77 -9.85
C VAL A 284 -4.72 10.10 -8.52
N ALA A 285 -4.15 8.93 -8.28
CA ALA A 285 -4.17 8.25 -6.98
C ALA A 285 -2.72 8.13 -6.48
N LEU A 286 -2.41 8.80 -5.39
CA LEU A 286 -1.10 8.73 -4.74
C LEU A 286 -1.17 7.78 -3.55
N HIS A 287 -0.06 7.09 -3.29
CA HIS A 287 0.12 6.44 -2.00
C HIS A 287 -0.12 7.44 -0.86
N GLU A 288 -1.07 7.15 0.03
CA GLU A 288 -1.37 7.99 1.20
C GLU A 288 -0.32 7.79 2.32
N ALA A 289 0.90 8.23 2.07
CA ALA A 289 1.99 8.13 3.03
C ALA A 289 1.73 8.97 4.29
N ASN A 290 1.34 10.22 4.05
CA ASN A 290 1.00 11.26 5.03
C ASN A 290 0.29 12.36 4.22
N LEU A 291 -0.90 12.76 4.60
CA LEU A 291 -1.71 13.68 3.78
C LEU A 291 -1.06 15.05 3.63
N VAL A 292 -0.39 15.57 4.68
CA VAL A 292 0.32 16.85 4.62
C VAL A 292 1.53 16.78 3.67
N LEU A 293 2.19 15.62 3.60
CA LEU A 293 3.25 15.35 2.63
C LEU A 293 2.66 15.30 1.20
N ASN A 294 1.57 14.58 1.02
CA ASN A 294 0.89 14.46 -0.27
C ASN A 294 0.39 15.81 -0.78
N GLU A 295 -0.19 16.66 0.09
CA GLU A 295 -0.58 18.04 -0.25
C GLU A 295 0.61 18.86 -0.78
N SER A 296 1.79 18.68 -0.20
CA SER A 296 3.01 19.36 -0.67
C SER A 296 3.39 18.90 -2.09
N ILE A 297 3.31 17.61 -2.40
CA ILE A 297 3.56 17.05 -3.74
C ILE A 297 2.52 17.59 -4.73
N ILE A 298 1.23 17.50 -4.38
CA ILE A 298 0.13 17.96 -5.24
C ILE A 298 0.23 19.46 -5.53
N LYS A 299 0.63 20.26 -4.54
CA LYS A 299 0.88 21.69 -4.75
C LYS A 299 1.95 21.92 -5.82
N MET A 300 3.08 21.20 -5.74
CA MET A 300 4.14 21.27 -6.75
C MET A 300 3.64 20.86 -8.15
N TRP A 301 2.78 19.84 -8.24
CA TRP A 301 2.17 19.42 -9.50
C TRP A 301 1.20 20.45 -10.05
N ARG A 302 0.40 21.09 -9.19
CA ARG A 302 -0.51 22.17 -9.60
C ARG A 302 0.24 23.38 -10.16
N GLU A 303 1.37 23.74 -9.56
CA GLU A 303 2.25 24.79 -10.05
C GLU A 303 2.83 24.46 -11.44
N ARG A 304 2.95 23.14 -11.76
CA ARG A 304 3.44 22.58 -13.05
C ARG A 304 2.33 22.21 -14.03
N GLY A 305 1.11 22.63 -13.81
CA GLY A 305 0.01 22.46 -14.76
C GLY A 305 -0.98 21.34 -14.47
N PHE A 306 -0.84 20.55 -13.39
CA PHE A 306 -1.87 19.60 -12.99
C PHE A 306 -3.19 20.32 -12.64
N ARG A 307 -4.29 19.85 -13.24
CA ARG A 307 -5.66 20.40 -12.99
C ARG A 307 -6.64 19.28 -12.64
N GLY A 308 -6.21 18.03 -12.72
CA GLY A 308 -7.03 16.88 -12.45
C GLY A 308 -7.46 16.72 -10.99
N ARG A 309 -8.27 15.72 -10.74
CA ARG A 309 -8.74 15.33 -9.41
C ARG A 309 -7.78 14.35 -8.76
N VAL A 310 -7.57 14.55 -7.46
CA VAL A 310 -6.86 13.60 -6.61
C VAL A 310 -7.89 12.64 -6.02
N LEU A 311 -7.69 11.35 -6.22
CA LEU A 311 -8.48 10.28 -5.60
C LEU A 311 -7.79 9.89 -4.29
N ASP A 312 -8.52 10.01 -3.20
CA ASP A 312 -8.02 9.70 -1.85
C ASP A 312 -9.06 8.90 -1.06
N ALA A 313 -8.65 8.37 0.06
CA ALA A 313 -9.50 7.62 0.98
C ALA A 313 -10.07 8.51 2.13
N GLY A 314 -9.99 9.83 1.99
CA GLY A 314 -10.58 10.80 2.92
C GLY A 314 -9.87 10.90 4.27
N GLY A 315 -8.64 10.43 4.38
CA GLY A 315 -7.85 10.52 5.61
C GLY A 315 -8.38 9.68 6.78
N ARG A 316 -9.20 8.66 6.51
CA ARG A 316 -9.90 7.85 7.53
C ARG A 316 -9.26 6.51 7.82
N PHE A 317 -8.23 6.11 7.06
CA PHE A 317 -7.69 4.75 7.16
C PHE A 317 -6.23 4.70 7.56
N GLY A 318 -5.57 5.86 7.66
CA GLY A 318 -4.14 5.94 7.85
C GLY A 318 -3.38 5.51 6.59
N ASN A 319 -2.07 5.37 6.74
CA ASN A 319 -1.22 4.81 5.69
C ASN A 319 -1.35 3.28 5.70
N THR A 320 -2.04 2.75 4.71
CA THR A 320 -2.27 1.31 4.49
C THR A 320 -1.26 0.69 3.52
N THR A 321 -0.13 1.35 3.31
CA THR A 321 1.00 0.92 2.47
C THR A 321 0.57 0.44 1.07
N SER A 322 0.74 -0.85 0.76
CA SER A 322 0.39 -1.41 -0.56
C SER A 322 -1.11 -1.37 -0.87
N ALA A 323 -1.97 -1.33 0.15
CA ALA A 323 -3.41 -1.22 -0.07
C ALA A 323 -3.89 0.22 -0.38
N SER A 324 -3.08 1.26 -0.14
CA SER A 324 -3.55 2.66 -0.16
C SER A 324 -4.06 3.13 -1.53
N ILE A 325 -3.32 2.83 -2.61
CA ILE A 325 -3.71 3.21 -3.97
C ILE A 325 -4.99 2.48 -4.41
N PRO A 326 -5.05 1.13 -4.37
CA PRO A 326 -6.27 0.43 -4.79
C PRO A 326 -7.47 0.71 -3.88
N LEU A 327 -7.26 1.04 -2.59
CA LEU A 327 -8.32 1.52 -1.71
C LEU A 327 -8.88 2.87 -2.18
N ALA A 328 -8.01 3.84 -2.51
CA ALA A 328 -8.43 5.12 -3.05
C ALA A 328 -9.20 4.95 -4.38
N LEU A 329 -8.73 4.07 -5.27
CA LEU A 329 -9.44 3.75 -6.52
C LEU A 329 -10.81 3.11 -6.25
N ALA A 330 -10.90 2.16 -5.31
CA ALA A 330 -12.17 1.52 -4.97
C ALA A 330 -13.20 2.49 -4.39
N LEU A 331 -12.78 3.40 -3.51
CA LEU A 331 -13.65 4.37 -2.85
C LEU A 331 -14.09 5.53 -3.76
N ASN A 332 -13.42 5.71 -4.91
CA ASN A 332 -13.75 6.76 -5.89
C ASN A 332 -14.03 6.14 -7.28
N SER A 333 -14.58 4.94 -7.33
CA SER A 333 -14.77 4.23 -8.60
C SER A 333 -15.73 4.92 -9.57
N GLU A 334 -16.66 5.72 -9.07
CA GLU A 334 -17.55 6.56 -9.87
C GLU A 334 -16.81 7.62 -10.70
N GLU A 335 -15.60 7.98 -10.28
CA GLU A 335 -14.74 8.90 -11.02
C GLU A 335 -13.98 8.20 -12.16
N LEU A 336 -13.87 6.88 -12.13
CA LEU A 336 -13.14 6.09 -13.12
C LEU A 336 -13.94 5.93 -14.41
N SER A 337 -14.29 7.06 -15.04
CA SER A 337 -15.13 7.11 -16.24
C SER A 337 -14.31 6.86 -17.51
N ILE A 338 -14.95 6.25 -18.52
CA ILE A 338 -14.32 5.95 -19.83
C ILE A 338 -13.79 7.24 -20.48
N GLY A 339 -12.60 7.16 -21.06
CA GLY A 339 -11.89 8.23 -21.74
C GLY A 339 -10.97 9.04 -20.83
N ARG A 340 -11.12 8.97 -19.51
CA ARG A 340 -10.24 9.69 -18.59
C ARG A 340 -8.84 9.10 -18.56
N LYS A 341 -7.85 9.98 -18.53
CA LYS A 341 -6.45 9.67 -18.30
C LYS A 341 -6.14 9.71 -16.80
N PHE A 342 -5.59 8.63 -16.28
CA PHE A 342 -5.27 8.54 -14.86
C PHE A 342 -3.82 8.15 -14.61
N GLY A 343 -3.31 8.51 -13.42
CA GLY A 343 -2.01 8.09 -12.93
C GLY A 343 -2.09 7.51 -11.53
N VAL A 344 -1.33 6.45 -11.28
CA VAL A 344 -1.11 5.89 -9.94
C VAL A 344 0.36 6.08 -9.55
N PHE A 345 0.60 6.49 -8.29
CA PHE A 345 1.91 6.91 -7.82
C PHE A 345 2.25 6.21 -6.51
N GLY A 346 2.94 5.07 -6.61
CA GLY A 346 3.52 4.35 -5.46
C GLY A 346 4.93 4.85 -5.19
N PHE A 347 5.23 5.21 -3.94
CA PHE A 347 6.58 5.62 -3.51
C PHE A 347 6.74 5.40 -2.00
N GLY A 348 7.97 5.15 -1.56
CA GLY A 348 8.22 4.91 -0.14
C GLY A 348 9.62 4.41 0.16
N GLY A 349 9.70 3.57 1.19
CA GLY A 349 10.97 2.99 1.66
C GLY A 349 11.76 2.29 0.57
N GLY A 350 13.05 2.22 0.79
CA GLY A 350 13.97 1.57 -0.12
C GLY A 350 15.15 2.46 -0.56
N LEU A 351 15.08 3.74 -1.04
CA LEU A 351 13.83 4.36 -1.49
C LEU A 351 13.36 3.77 -2.81
N SER A 352 12.07 3.78 -3.02
CA SER A 352 11.48 3.22 -4.23
C SER A 352 10.31 4.07 -4.75
N ALA A 353 10.10 4.05 -6.08
CA ALA A 353 8.92 4.61 -6.70
C ALA A 353 8.51 3.76 -7.90
N CYS A 354 7.21 3.58 -8.08
CA CYS A 354 6.63 2.98 -9.27
C CYS A 354 5.37 3.75 -9.65
N PHE A 355 5.32 4.25 -10.87
CA PHE A 355 4.21 5.02 -11.42
C PHE A 355 3.65 4.30 -12.63
N ALA A 356 2.33 4.33 -12.77
CA ALA A 356 1.66 3.83 -13.96
C ALA A 356 0.62 4.85 -14.43
N PHE A 357 0.55 5.04 -15.74
CA PHE A 357 -0.39 5.92 -16.41
C PHE A 357 -1.28 5.10 -17.34
N GLY A 358 -2.55 5.46 -17.44
CA GLY A 358 -3.47 4.73 -18.28
C GLY A 358 -4.62 5.59 -18.77
N THR A 359 -5.31 5.08 -19.81
CA THR A 359 -6.59 5.63 -20.25
C THR A 359 -7.69 4.61 -19.93
N ILE A 360 -8.71 5.03 -19.22
CA ILE A 360 -9.84 4.17 -18.84
C ILE A 360 -10.66 3.88 -20.10
N ARG A 361 -10.78 2.62 -20.49
CA ARG A 361 -11.51 2.19 -21.69
C ARG A 361 -12.75 1.38 -21.39
N HIS A 362 -12.91 0.92 -20.13
CA HIS A 362 -14.06 0.17 -19.64
C HIS A 362 -14.43 0.63 -18.24
N PRO A 363 -15.70 0.51 -17.82
CA PRO A 363 -16.11 0.79 -16.46
C PRO A 363 -15.38 -0.11 -15.46
N VAL A 364 -15.04 0.42 -14.28
CA VAL A 364 -14.51 -0.34 -13.16
C VAL A 364 -15.63 -0.56 -12.15
N GLN A 365 -15.84 -1.81 -11.76
CA GLN A 365 -16.71 -2.11 -10.63
C GLN A 365 -15.89 -2.09 -9.33
N ALA A 366 -16.44 -1.54 -8.27
CA ALA A 366 -15.74 -1.54 -7.00
C ALA A 366 -16.67 -1.79 -5.82
N TRP A 367 -16.10 -2.39 -4.78
CA TRP A 367 -16.82 -2.76 -3.57
C TRP A 367 -15.95 -2.59 -2.34
N SER A 368 -16.59 -2.23 -1.23
CA SER A 368 -15.93 -2.23 0.08
C SER A 368 -16.91 -2.72 1.15
N ASN A 369 -16.39 -3.10 2.30
CA ASN A 369 -17.19 -3.44 3.48
C ASN A 369 -17.58 -2.20 4.31
N LEU A 370 -17.51 -1.00 3.74
CA LEU A 370 -17.87 0.27 4.38
C LEU A 370 -19.29 0.74 4.04
N ALA A 371 -20.03 -0.03 3.26
CA ALA A 371 -21.40 0.30 2.87
C ALA A 371 -22.40 0.17 4.02
#